data_19bd27d9bf34656dc0a2388f73f84cac
#
_entry.id   19bd27d9bf34656dc0a2388f73f84cac
#
_cell.length_a   1.000
_cell.length_b   1.000
_cell.length_c   1.000
_cell.angle_alpha   90.00
_cell.angle_beta   90.00
_cell.angle_gamma   90.00
#
_symmetry.space_group_name_H-M   'P 1'
#
loop_
_entity.id
_entity.type
_entity.pdbx_description
1 polymer ?
#
loop_
_entity_poly.entity_id
_entity_poly.type
_entity_poly.pdbx_seq_one_letter_code
_entity_poly.pdbx_strand_id
1 'polypeptide(L)'
;MRAALASALAVRPSEVVPWLRTRALQLIAQSGGSEARILGSVARGTDRPGSDIDLIVRLEPGRDIVDLLVLEEQLSDLFTFDVDVIADDSTGAVIEHARREAVPL
;
A
#
# COMPACT_ATOMS: atom_id res chain seq x y z
N MET A 1 -14.22 -8.89 1.60
CA MET A 1 -15.34 -7.96 1.27
C MET A 1 -14.88 -6.84 0.34
N ARG A 2 -13.80 -6.14 0.66
CA ARG A 2 -13.30 -5.03 -0.17
C ARG A 2 -12.96 -5.47 -1.59
N ALA A 3 -12.11 -6.47 -1.73
CA ALA A 3 -11.70 -6.96 -3.02
C ALA A 3 -12.84 -7.60 -3.81
N ALA A 4 -13.79 -8.24 -3.11
CA ALA A 4 -14.95 -8.84 -3.76
C ALA A 4 -15.86 -7.78 -4.39
N LEU A 5 -16.06 -6.65 -3.72
CA LEU A 5 -16.84 -5.53 -4.27
C LEU A 5 -16.13 -4.93 -5.48
N ALA A 6 -14.84 -4.68 -5.37
CA ALA A 6 -14.04 -4.14 -6.46
C ALA A 6 -14.04 -5.07 -7.68
N SER A 7 -13.93 -6.38 -7.46
CA SER A 7 -14.00 -7.37 -8.54
C SER A 7 -15.36 -7.36 -9.23
N ALA A 8 -16.45 -7.26 -8.44
CA ALA A 8 -17.80 -7.20 -9.01
C ALA A 8 -18.01 -5.96 -9.87
N LEU A 9 -17.34 -4.84 -9.55
CA LEU A 9 -17.39 -3.60 -10.33
C LEU A 9 -16.34 -3.54 -11.44
N ALA A 10 -15.49 -4.57 -11.57
CA ALA A 10 -14.39 -4.63 -12.52
C ALA A 10 -13.40 -3.44 -12.39
N VAL A 11 -13.25 -2.89 -11.18
CA VAL A 11 -12.35 -1.78 -10.89
C VAL A 11 -10.99 -2.33 -10.43
N ARG A 12 -9.91 -1.80 -10.98
CA ARG A 12 -8.54 -2.19 -10.62
C ARG A 12 -7.95 -1.22 -9.60
N PRO A 13 -7.07 -1.67 -8.70
CA PRO A 13 -6.40 -0.78 -7.75
C PRO A 13 -5.70 0.41 -8.42
N SER A 14 -5.02 0.20 -9.54
CA SER A 14 -4.32 1.27 -10.25
C SER A 14 -5.25 2.38 -10.76
N GLU A 15 -6.54 2.10 -10.91
CA GLU A 15 -7.53 3.09 -11.31
C GLU A 15 -7.96 3.96 -10.13
N VAL A 16 -7.91 3.43 -8.91
CA VAL A 16 -8.41 4.09 -7.70
C VAL A 16 -7.33 4.90 -7.00
N VAL A 17 -6.10 4.37 -6.97
CA VAL A 17 -4.99 4.97 -6.22
C VAL A 17 -4.76 6.45 -6.54
N PRO A 18 -4.72 6.89 -7.81
CA PRO A 18 -4.49 8.31 -8.10
C PRO A 18 -5.53 9.26 -7.49
N TRP A 19 -6.78 8.83 -7.43
CA TRP A 19 -7.88 9.65 -6.90
C TRP A 19 -7.84 9.81 -5.39
N LEU A 20 -7.28 8.82 -4.67
CA LEU A 20 -7.25 8.80 -3.21
C LEU A 20 -5.85 9.02 -2.64
N ARG A 21 -4.90 9.35 -3.49
CA ARG A 21 -3.49 9.51 -3.14
C ARG A 21 -3.26 10.49 -1.99
N THR A 22 -3.85 11.68 -2.08
CA THR A 22 -3.68 12.72 -1.05
C THR A 22 -4.13 12.23 0.31
N ARG A 23 -5.28 11.58 0.38
CA ARG A 23 -5.80 11.06 1.64
C ARG A 23 -4.94 9.90 2.16
N ALA A 24 -4.46 9.04 1.27
CA ALA A 24 -3.56 7.95 1.64
C ALA A 24 -2.27 8.50 2.26
N LEU A 25 -1.66 9.52 1.64
CA LEU A 25 -0.45 10.15 2.16
C LEU A 25 -0.67 10.79 3.53
N GLN A 26 -1.85 11.38 3.75
CA GLN A 26 -2.22 11.93 5.06
C GLN A 26 -2.29 10.83 6.14
N LEU A 27 -2.92 9.69 5.82
CA LEU A 27 -3.01 8.57 6.75
C LEU A 27 -1.62 8.00 7.07
N ILE A 28 -0.77 7.87 6.07
CA ILE A 28 0.61 7.41 6.24
C ILE A 28 1.37 8.36 7.17
N ALA A 29 1.28 9.66 6.93
CA ALA A 29 1.96 10.66 7.77
C ALA A 29 1.45 10.63 9.21
N GLN A 30 0.15 10.49 9.41
CA GLN A 30 -0.46 10.39 10.75
C GLN A 30 0.01 9.15 11.51
N SER A 31 0.39 8.09 10.80
CA SER A 31 0.93 6.87 11.40
C SER A 31 2.44 6.91 11.61
N GLY A 32 3.08 8.06 11.37
CA GLY A 32 4.53 8.19 11.47
C GLY A 32 5.29 7.64 10.28
N GLY A 33 4.62 7.52 9.14
CA GLY A 33 5.22 6.99 7.91
C GLY A 33 5.65 8.08 6.95
N SER A 34 6.59 7.72 6.09
CA SER A 34 7.10 8.59 5.03
C SER A 34 7.62 7.74 3.88
N GLU A 35 7.97 8.38 2.77
CA GLU A 35 8.59 7.73 1.62
C GLU A 35 7.81 6.50 1.14
N ALA A 36 6.48 6.63 1.07
CA ALA A 36 5.61 5.55 0.62
C ALA A 36 5.81 5.26 -0.87
N ARG A 37 5.95 3.98 -1.19
CA ARG A 37 6.14 3.51 -2.57
C ARG A 37 5.24 2.31 -2.82
N ILE A 38 4.78 2.17 -4.05
CA ILE A 38 3.94 1.06 -4.48
C ILE A 38 4.82 -0.02 -5.09
N LEU A 39 4.49 -1.28 -4.79
CA LEU A 39 5.15 -2.47 -5.32
C LEU A 39 4.18 -3.30 -6.17
N GLY A 40 4.71 -4.38 -6.72
CA GLY A 40 3.93 -5.47 -7.29
C GLY A 40 3.14 -5.10 -8.53
N SER A 41 1.99 -5.76 -8.72
CA SER A 41 1.20 -5.62 -9.95
C SER A 41 0.70 -4.21 -10.18
N VAL A 42 0.35 -3.47 -9.12
CA VAL A 42 -0.11 -2.09 -9.23
C VAL A 42 1.02 -1.21 -9.77
N ALA A 43 2.25 -1.37 -9.24
CA ALA A 43 3.41 -0.62 -9.72
C ALA A 43 3.72 -0.92 -11.19
N ARG A 44 3.55 -2.17 -11.61
CA ARG A 44 3.82 -2.60 -13.00
C ARG A 44 2.67 -2.29 -13.95
N GLY A 45 1.49 -1.89 -13.45
CA GLY A 45 0.32 -1.67 -14.27
C GLY A 45 -0.34 -2.95 -14.77
N THR A 46 -0.04 -4.09 -14.15
CA THR A 46 -0.57 -5.40 -14.53
C THR A 46 -1.63 -5.92 -13.56
N ASP A 47 -2.10 -5.07 -12.66
CA ASP A 47 -3.10 -5.42 -11.68
C ASP A 47 -4.47 -5.72 -12.31
N ARG A 48 -5.27 -6.48 -11.57
CA ARG A 48 -6.62 -6.88 -11.95
C ARG A 48 -7.60 -6.40 -10.88
N PRO A 49 -8.93 -6.47 -11.13
CA PRO A 49 -9.92 -6.00 -10.14
C PRO A 49 -9.78 -6.61 -8.75
N GLY A 50 -9.31 -7.84 -8.63
CA GLY A 50 -9.10 -8.50 -7.34
C GLY A 50 -7.69 -8.39 -6.76
N SER A 51 -6.80 -7.63 -7.39
CA SER A 51 -5.41 -7.50 -6.93
C SER A 51 -5.32 -6.73 -5.62
N ASP A 52 -4.32 -7.09 -4.79
CA ASP A 52 -3.97 -6.34 -3.59
C ASP A 52 -3.08 -5.14 -3.94
N ILE A 53 -3.05 -4.17 -3.05
CA ILE A 53 -2.13 -3.05 -3.12
C ILE A 53 -0.97 -3.33 -2.15
N ASP A 54 0.24 -3.37 -2.66
CA ASP A 54 1.44 -3.59 -1.85
C ASP A 54 2.22 -2.29 -1.73
N LEU A 55 2.49 -1.87 -0.50
CA LEU A 55 3.23 -0.64 -0.21
C LEU A 55 4.47 -0.93 0.62
N ILE A 56 5.50 -0.14 0.42
CA ILE A 56 6.63 -0.08 1.32
C ILE A 56 6.69 1.34 1.89
N VAL A 57 6.80 1.44 3.23
CA VAL A 57 6.71 2.71 3.95
C VAL A 57 7.83 2.76 4.97
N ARG A 58 8.51 3.92 5.08
CA ARG A 58 9.46 4.15 6.15
C ARG A 58 8.71 4.64 7.37
N LEU A 59 8.82 3.92 8.50
CA LEU A 59 8.23 4.34 9.76
C LEU A 59 9.26 5.04 10.62
N GLU A 60 8.84 6.08 11.35
CA GLU A 60 9.70 6.77 12.29
C GLU A 60 10.06 5.86 13.48
N PRO A 61 11.22 6.10 14.15
CA PRO A 61 11.59 5.33 15.35
C PRO A 61 10.50 5.38 16.41
N GLY A 62 10.26 4.25 17.07
CA GLY A 62 9.25 4.13 18.12
C GLY A 62 7.91 3.63 17.63
N ARG A 63 7.71 3.51 16.33
CA ARG A 63 6.53 2.86 15.77
C ARG A 63 6.76 1.35 15.74
N ASP A 64 5.68 0.58 15.92
CA ASP A 64 5.77 -0.88 16.00
C ASP A 64 4.78 -1.56 15.05
N ILE A 65 4.66 -2.89 15.18
CA ILE A 65 3.79 -3.69 14.33
C ILE A 65 2.31 -3.28 14.46
N VAL A 66 1.90 -2.80 15.64
CA VAL A 66 0.52 -2.36 15.85
C VAL A 66 0.23 -1.12 14.99
N ASP A 67 1.15 -0.17 14.94
CA ASP A 67 1.03 1.02 14.08
C ASP A 67 0.91 0.61 12.62
N LEU A 68 1.72 -0.36 12.20
CA LEU A 68 1.69 -0.87 10.83
C LEU A 68 0.34 -1.51 10.49
N LEU A 69 -0.19 -2.36 11.39
CA LEU A 69 -1.47 -3.04 11.16
C LEU A 69 -2.64 -2.06 11.14
N VAL A 70 -2.61 -1.04 11.98
CA VAL A 70 -3.63 0.01 11.97
C VAL A 70 -3.59 0.76 10.64
N LEU A 71 -2.41 1.10 10.16
CA LEU A 71 -2.26 1.78 8.87
C LEU A 71 -2.78 0.92 7.72
N GLU A 72 -2.46 -0.38 7.71
CA GLU A 72 -2.98 -1.31 6.70
C GLU A 72 -4.50 -1.30 6.67
N GLU A 73 -5.14 -1.35 7.82
CA GLU A 73 -6.60 -1.36 7.90
C GLU A 73 -7.20 -0.04 7.41
N GLN A 74 -6.61 1.08 7.79
CA GLN A 74 -7.07 2.40 7.36
C GLN A 74 -6.94 2.56 5.84
N LEU A 75 -5.82 2.14 5.26
CA LEU A 75 -5.60 2.22 3.82
C LEU A 75 -6.50 1.26 3.06
N SER A 76 -6.73 0.06 3.60
CA SER A 76 -7.63 -0.91 2.98
C SER A 76 -9.06 -0.38 2.94
N ASP A 77 -9.50 0.27 4.00
CA ASP A 77 -10.83 0.91 4.02
C ASP A 77 -10.92 2.07 3.01
N LEU A 78 -9.86 2.86 2.94
CA LEU A 78 -9.83 4.01 2.02
C LEU A 78 -9.91 3.56 0.55
N PHE A 79 -9.06 2.60 0.16
CA PHE A 79 -8.96 2.16 -1.22
C PHE A 79 -10.02 1.15 -1.64
N THR A 80 -10.68 0.49 -0.68
CA THR A 80 -11.60 -0.65 -0.90
C THR A 80 -10.92 -1.87 -1.51
N PHE A 81 -9.62 -1.98 -1.37
CA PHE A 81 -8.80 -3.16 -1.71
C PHE A 81 -7.98 -3.53 -0.49
N ASP A 82 -7.57 -4.78 -0.41
CA ASP A 82 -6.64 -5.19 0.63
C ASP A 82 -5.28 -4.52 0.39
N VAL A 83 -4.73 -3.91 1.43
CA VAL A 83 -3.44 -3.24 1.39
C VAL A 83 -2.49 -3.94 2.34
N ASP A 84 -1.34 -4.35 1.82
CA ASP A 84 -0.23 -4.89 2.60
C ASP A 84 0.85 -3.82 2.70
N VAL A 85 1.30 -3.53 3.91
CA VAL A 85 2.35 -2.54 4.15
C VAL A 85 3.59 -3.22 4.70
N ILE A 86 4.72 -2.99 4.04
CA ILE A 86 6.02 -3.48 4.46
C ILE A 86 6.81 -2.29 5.01
N ALA A 87 7.40 -2.47 6.21
CA ALA A 87 8.28 -1.45 6.78
C ALA A 87 9.62 -1.44 6.05
N ASP A 88 10.10 -0.27 5.66
CA ASP A 88 11.34 -0.12 4.87
C ASP A 88 12.62 -0.40 5.67
N ASP A 89 12.52 -0.66 6.96
CA ASP A 89 13.66 -1.11 7.79
C ASP A 89 13.89 -2.61 7.74
N SER A 90 13.00 -3.36 7.07
CA SER A 90 13.17 -4.81 6.88
C SER A 90 14.37 -5.10 5.99
N THR A 91 14.98 -6.26 6.19
CA THR A 91 16.17 -6.67 5.44
C THR A 91 15.94 -8.01 4.75
N GLY A 92 16.76 -8.30 3.74
CA GLY A 92 16.72 -9.54 2.99
C GLY A 92 16.58 -9.34 1.50
N ALA A 93 16.80 -10.41 0.73
CA ALA A 93 16.80 -10.36 -0.73
C ALA A 93 15.45 -9.95 -1.31
N VAL A 94 14.34 -10.38 -0.68
CA VAL A 94 12.98 -10.05 -1.14
C VAL A 94 12.73 -8.55 -0.99
N ILE A 95 13.11 -7.96 0.13
CA ILE A 95 12.95 -6.53 0.39
C ILE A 95 13.82 -5.70 -0.56
N GLU A 96 15.05 -6.12 -0.79
CA GLU A 96 15.94 -5.44 -1.73
C GLU A 96 15.37 -5.44 -3.15
N HIS A 97 14.82 -6.57 -3.58
CA HIS A 97 14.16 -6.67 -4.87
C HIS A 97 12.93 -5.75 -4.94
N ALA A 98 12.12 -5.74 -3.89
CA ALA A 98 10.93 -4.90 -3.80
C ALA A 98 11.29 -3.41 -3.90
N ARG A 99 12.35 -2.97 -3.22
CA ARG A 99 12.80 -1.58 -3.29
C ARG A 99 13.20 -1.17 -4.70
N ARG A 100 13.81 -2.07 -5.46
CA ARG A 100 14.22 -1.77 -6.84
C ARG A 100 13.04 -1.61 -7.78
N GLU A 101 11.95 -2.32 -7.54
CA GLU A 101 10.74 -2.25 -8.39
C GLU A 101 9.75 -1.16 -7.94
N ALA A 102 9.89 -0.66 -6.73
CA ALA A 102 8.94 0.26 -6.13
C ALA A 102 8.91 1.61 -6.85
N VAL A 103 7.71 2.16 -6.99
CA VAL A 103 7.49 3.51 -7.53
C VAL A 103 6.83 4.37 -6.46
N PRO A 104 7.09 5.69 -6.42
CA PRO A 104 6.47 6.57 -5.43
C PRO A 104 4.94 6.50 -5.49
N LEU A 105 4.33 6.52 -4.31
CA LEU A 105 2.87 6.61 -4.20
C LEU A 105 2.37 8.01 -4.69
#